data_18ca286b1800751fde597b0110dbd061
#
_entry.id   18ca286b1800751fde597b0110dbd061
#
_cell.length_a   1.000
_cell.length_b   1.000
_cell.length_c   1.000
_cell.angle_alpha   90.00
_cell.angle_beta   90.00
_cell.angle_gamma   90.00
#
_symmetry.space_group_name_H-M   'P 1'
#
loop_
_entity.id
_entity.type
_entity.pdbx_description
1 polymer ?
#
loop_
_entity_poly.entity_id
_entity_poly.type
_entity_poly.pdbx_seq_one_letter_code
_entity_poly.pdbx_strand_id
1 'polypeptide(L)' 'MTAEFHLNLGEQPIAQLLAEHALKPADLVAASTEHITFKMVARACKGRRLTPHVQAKILRALNQAAGEEYGRADLFNY' A
#
# COMPACT_ATOMS: atom_id res chain seq x y z
N MET A 1 -21.22 -10.28 8.99
CA MET A 1 -20.73 -10.64 7.71
C MET A 1 -20.64 -9.45 6.77
N THR A 2 -21.66 -8.71 6.68
CA THR A 2 -21.68 -7.58 5.80
C THR A 2 -20.71 -6.48 6.20
N ALA A 3 -20.44 -6.33 7.49
CA ALA A 3 -19.51 -5.29 7.94
C ALA A 3 -18.12 -5.51 7.38
N GLU A 4 -17.72 -6.75 7.22
CA GLU A 4 -16.40 -7.05 6.69
C GLU A 4 -16.28 -6.71 5.23
N PHE A 5 -17.37 -6.76 4.52
CA PHE A 5 -17.44 -6.34 3.15
C PHE A 5 -16.93 -4.94 2.95
N HIS A 6 -17.29 -4.04 3.87
CA HIS A 6 -16.91 -2.64 3.76
C HIS A 6 -15.47 -2.39 4.15
N LEU A 7 -14.88 -3.31 4.90
CA LEU A 7 -13.53 -3.14 5.40
C LEU A 7 -12.48 -3.83 4.54
N ASN A 8 -12.92 -4.80 3.72
CA ASN A 8 -12.00 -5.57 2.92
C ASN A 8 -12.42 -5.51 1.45
N LEU A 9 -11.66 -4.78 0.69
CA LEU A 9 -11.96 -4.51 -0.72
C LEU A 9 -11.22 -5.47 -1.66
N GLY A 10 -10.64 -6.52 -1.10
CA GLY A 10 -9.88 -7.48 -1.89
C GLY A 10 -8.44 -7.07 -2.08
N GLU A 11 -7.64 -7.99 -2.57
CA GLU A 11 -6.23 -7.71 -2.79
C GLU A 11 -6.06 -6.54 -3.75
N GLN A 12 -5.20 -5.60 -3.39
CA GLN A 12 -5.02 -4.38 -4.15
C GLN A 12 -3.82 -4.48 -5.09
N PRO A 13 -3.79 -3.68 -6.15
CA PRO A 13 -2.67 -3.71 -7.10
C PRO A 13 -1.30 -3.53 -6.45
N ILE A 14 -1.24 -2.81 -5.32
CA ILE A 14 0.03 -2.62 -4.62
C ILE A 14 0.69 -3.95 -4.27
N ALA A 15 -0.10 -4.98 -3.95
CA ALA A 15 0.47 -6.29 -3.60
C ALA A 15 1.24 -6.86 -4.78
N GLN A 16 0.70 -6.75 -5.97
CA GLN A 16 1.36 -7.23 -7.17
C GLN A 16 2.58 -6.39 -7.51
N LEU A 17 2.48 -5.08 -7.34
CA LEU A 17 3.61 -4.19 -7.62
C LEU A 17 4.79 -4.50 -6.70
N LEU A 18 4.51 -4.79 -5.42
CA LEU A 18 5.57 -5.19 -4.50
C LEU A 18 6.25 -6.47 -4.99
N ALA A 19 5.45 -7.44 -5.42
CA ALA A 19 6.00 -8.69 -5.91
C ALA A 19 6.85 -8.48 -7.16
N GLU A 20 6.39 -7.64 -8.08
CA GLU A 20 7.11 -7.35 -9.31
C GLU A 20 8.46 -6.69 -9.05
N HIS A 21 8.54 -5.88 -8.01
CA HIS A 21 9.79 -5.21 -7.65
C HIS A 21 10.59 -5.99 -6.62
N ALA A 22 10.14 -7.19 -6.24
CA ALA A 22 10.77 -8.01 -5.21
C ALA A 22 10.89 -7.26 -3.88
N LEU A 23 9.88 -6.46 -3.55
CA LEU A 23 9.85 -5.66 -2.34
C LEU A 23 8.93 -6.31 -1.30
N LYS A 24 9.27 -6.09 -0.04
CA LYS A 24 8.47 -6.54 1.09
C LYS A 24 7.94 -5.31 1.83
N PRO A 25 6.89 -5.46 2.65
CA PRO A 25 6.40 -4.32 3.42
C PRO A 25 7.50 -3.64 4.24
N ALA A 26 8.44 -4.41 4.78
CA ALA A 26 9.54 -3.85 5.55
C ALA A 26 10.41 -2.91 4.72
N ASP A 27 10.52 -3.17 3.41
CA ASP A 27 11.32 -2.32 2.53
C ASP A 27 10.68 -0.94 2.38
N LEU A 28 9.34 -0.89 2.35
CA LEU A 28 8.65 0.38 2.28
C LEU A 28 8.82 1.17 3.58
N VAL A 29 8.74 0.48 4.70
CA VAL A 29 8.93 1.13 5.99
C VAL A 29 10.34 1.72 6.06
N ALA A 30 11.33 0.98 5.60
CA ALA A 30 12.71 1.44 5.62
C ALA A 30 12.95 2.61 4.67
N ALA A 31 12.26 2.63 3.53
CA ALA A 31 12.46 3.69 2.53
C ALA A 31 11.67 4.96 2.86
N SER A 32 10.66 4.87 3.69
CA SER A 32 9.77 5.99 3.95
C SER A 32 10.45 7.05 4.79
N THR A 33 10.25 8.31 4.41
CA THR A 33 10.67 9.45 5.23
C THR A 33 9.53 9.90 6.15
N GLU A 34 8.38 9.23 6.07
CA GLU A 34 7.21 9.53 6.86
C GLU A 34 6.92 8.35 7.78
N HIS A 35 6.06 8.58 8.77
CA HIS A 35 5.73 7.50 9.69
C HIS A 35 4.75 6.53 9.02
N ILE A 36 5.23 5.36 8.69
CA ILE A 36 4.38 4.24 8.29
C ILE A 36 4.85 3.00 9.03
N THR A 37 3.95 2.04 9.16
CA THR A 37 4.25 0.81 9.88
C THR A 37 4.08 -0.38 8.95
N PHE A 38 4.71 -1.48 9.32
CA PHE A 38 4.53 -2.75 8.62
C PHE A 38 3.06 -3.08 8.48
N LYS A 39 2.29 -2.87 9.56
CA LYS A 39 0.88 -3.18 9.59
C LYS A 39 0.09 -2.35 8.58
N MET A 40 0.46 -1.08 8.43
CA MET A 40 -0.19 -0.21 7.46
C MET A 40 -0.01 -0.73 6.04
N VAL A 41 1.21 -1.15 5.70
CA VAL A 41 1.48 -1.68 4.36
C VAL A 41 0.76 -3.01 4.15
N ALA A 42 0.74 -3.87 5.15
CA ALA A 42 0.04 -5.15 5.07
C ALA A 42 -1.46 -4.94 4.82
N ARG A 43 -2.06 -3.97 5.51
CA ARG A 43 -3.47 -3.65 5.32
C ARG A 43 -3.72 -3.13 3.92
N ALA A 44 -2.80 -2.32 3.39
CA ALA A 44 -2.92 -1.80 2.04
C ALA A 44 -2.99 -2.93 1.02
N CYS A 45 -2.13 -3.91 1.16
CA CYS A 45 -2.08 -5.04 0.24
C CYS A 45 -3.34 -5.89 0.30
N LYS A 46 -3.90 -6.04 1.50
CA LYS A 46 -5.08 -6.89 1.70
C LYS A 46 -6.38 -6.22 1.28
N GLY A 47 -6.34 -4.92 0.99
CA GLY A 47 -7.54 -4.21 0.58
C GLY A 47 -8.33 -3.63 1.73
N ARG A 48 -7.72 -3.48 2.91
CA ARG A 48 -8.36 -2.74 3.99
C ARG A 48 -8.48 -1.30 3.58
N ARG A 49 -9.65 -0.71 3.84
CA ARG A 49 -9.87 0.66 3.44
C ARG A 49 -9.00 1.60 4.26
N LEU A 50 -8.18 2.37 3.56
CA LEU A 50 -7.27 3.33 4.19
C LEU A 50 -7.73 4.74 3.88
N THR A 51 -7.39 5.68 4.77
CA THR A 51 -7.66 7.07 4.50
C THR A 51 -6.77 7.56 3.36
N PRO A 52 -7.19 8.61 2.63
CA PRO A 52 -6.34 9.17 1.58
C PRO A 52 -4.97 9.57 2.07
N HIS A 53 -4.89 10.04 3.31
CA HIS A 53 -3.62 10.45 3.89
C HIS A 53 -2.65 9.26 4.03
N VAL A 54 -3.16 8.13 4.51
CA VAL A 54 -2.35 6.93 4.65
C VAL A 54 -1.99 6.36 3.27
N GLN A 55 -2.94 6.38 2.34
CA GLN A 55 -2.66 5.94 0.98
C GLN A 55 -1.52 6.73 0.36
N ALA A 56 -1.51 8.03 0.58
CA ALA A 56 -0.46 8.89 0.03
C ALA A 56 0.90 8.58 0.63
N LYS A 57 0.95 8.29 1.94
CA LYS A 57 2.20 7.93 2.59
C LYS A 57 2.77 6.64 2.01
N ILE A 58 1.91 5.64 1.82
CA ILE A 58 2.32 4.35 1.28
C ILE A 58 2.77 4.51 -0.17
N LEU A 59 2.05 5.32 -0.93
CA LEU A 59 2.42 5.59 -2.32
C LEU A 59 3.82 6.19 -2.42
N ARG A 60 4.10 7.19 -1.60
CA ARG A 60 5.42 7.82 -1.61
C ARG A 60 6.51 6.84 -1.21
N ALA A 61 6.23 5.98 -0.23
CA ALA A 61 7.20 4.99 0.21
C ALA A 61 7.49 3.98 -0.90
N LEU A 62 6.45 3.52 -1.59
CA LEU A 62 6.64 2.58 -2.68
C LEU A 62 7.44 3.20 -3.82
N ASN A 63 7.11 4.43 -4.21
CA ASN A 63 7.83 5.10 -5.28
C ASN A 63 9.30 5.27 -4.90
N GLN A 64 9.57 5.58 -3.65
CA GLN A 64 10.94 5.73 -3.19
C GLN A 64 11.69 4.39 -3.25
N ALA A 65 11.06 3.33 -2.78
CA ALA A 65 11.70 2.02 -2.73
C ALA A 65 11.89 1.41 -4.11
N ALA A 66 10.93 1.64 -5.00
CA ALA A 66 10.93 1.03 -6.33
C ALA A 66 11.59 1.92 -7.40
N GLY A 67 11.82 3.18 -7.11
CA GLY A 67 12.35 4.11 -8.10
C GLY A 67 11.33 4.42 -9.19
N GLU A 68 10.05 4.51 -8.83
CA GLU A 68 8.96 4.72 -9.78
C GLU A 68 8.18 5.97 -9.44
N GLU A 69 7.23 6.30 -10.32
CA GLU A 69 6.36 7.44 -10.15
C GLU A 69 4.90 7.01 -10.30
N TYR A 70 4.50 5.99 -9.58
CA TYR A 70 3.12 5.52 -9.61
C TYR A 70 2.18 6.57 -9.06
N GLY A 71 0.94 6.55 -9.54
CA GLY A 71 -0.13 7.32 -8.95
C GLY A 71 -0.96 6.46 -8.01
N ARG A 72 -1.84 7.10 -7.24
CA ARG A 72 -2.66 6.37 -6.26
C ARG A 72 -3.52 5.30 -6.93
N ALA A 73 -4.05 5.58 -8.12
CA ALA A 73 -4.89 4.63 -8.84
C ALA A 73 -4.12 3.40 -9.29
N ASP A 74 -2.79 3.48 -9.36
CA ASP A 74 -1.97 2.33 -9.72
C ASP A 74 -1.85 1.36 -8.54
N LEU A 75 -2.00 1.84 -7.31
CA LEU A 75 -1.83 1.04 -6.11
C LEU A 75 -3.16 0.53 -5.56
N PHE A 76 -4.20 1.33 -5.66
CA PHE A 76 -5.48 1.05 -5.01
C PHE A 76 -6.60 1.15 -6.02
N ASN A 77 -7.56 0.23 -5.94
CA ASN A 77 -8.70 0.24 -6.84
C ASN A 77 -9.96 0.84 -6.19
N TYR A 78 -9.77 1.63 -5.16
CA TYR A 78 -10.89 2.30 -4.50
C TYR A 78 -10.60 3.77 -4.24
#